data_854782075761ce3893ebbacdfb6efead
#
_entry.id   854782075761ce3893ebbacdfb6efead
#
_cell.length_a   1.000
_cell.length_b   1.000
_cell.length_c   1.000
_cell.angle_alpha   90.00
_cell.angle_beta   90.00
_cell.angle_gamma   90.00
#
_symmetry.space_group_name_H-M   'P 1'
#
loop_
_entity.id
_entity.type
_entity.pdbx_description
1 polymer ?
#
loop_
_entity_poly.entity_id
_entity_poly.type
_entity_poly.pdbx_seq_one_letter_code
_entity_poly.pdbx_strand_id
1 'polypeptide(L)'
;MIDWLPLLQICDSNFPSGAFSHSFGFETYIVEQKIKDASTFKSFLKTYIDKQLVYTDGLACRLAYQFEKEGKQEELWKLDEILYASSMAKETKEGNRRIGEQMLKLCLNIYPHPTLQQYAQKIKAKELYGHAALVFAIVGIKIGADEKTTLVTYLYSTIQTLVQNGVRGIPIGQKEGQLLLKDLQEDVRRAVLKIGKLSIDDLGAQLPGLEIAQMRHEQLHVRLFMS
;
A
#
# COMPACT_ATOMS: atom_id res chain seq x y z
N MET A 1 0.43 11.85 -24.54
CA MET A 1 1.70 11.60 -23.82
C MET A 1 1.37 11.63 -22.33
N ILE A 2 1.73 10.59 -21.56
CA ILE A 2 1.50 10.59 -20.10
C ILE A 2 2.40 11.66 -19.48
N ASP A 3 1.83 12.53 -18.66
CA ASP A 3 2.63 13.40 -17.80
C ASP A 3 3.12 12.58 -16.58
N TRP A 4 4.40 12.22 -16.59
CA TRP A 4 5.02 11.43 -15.53
C TRP A 4 5.28 12.21 -14.24
N LEU A 5 5.33 13.56 -14.30
CA LEU A 5 5.70 14.37 -13.13
C LEU A 5 4.74 14.19 -11.94
N PRO A 6 3.39 14.18 -12.13
CA PRO A 6 2.47 13.91 -11.05
C PRO A 6 2.64 12.51 -10.43
N LEU A 7 2.89 11.47 -11.27
CA LEU A 7 3.14 10.12 -10.76
C LEU A 7 4.43 10.05 -9.96
N LEU A 8 5.51 10.67 -10.43
CA LEU A 8 6.77 10.74 -9.70
C LEU A 8 6.57 11.45 -8.37
N GLN A 9 5.77 12.52 -8.31
CA GLN A 9 5.50 13.25 -7.07
C GLN A 9 4.76 12.39 -6.03
N ILE A 10 3.69 11.70 -6.41
CA ILE A 10 2.92 10.89 -5.45
C ILE A 10 3.60 9.57 -5.07
N CYS A 11 4.59 9.13 -5.87
CA CYS A 11 5.41 7.95 -5.61
C CYS A 11 6.71 8.27 -4.86
N ASP A 12 7.04 9.56 -4.67
CA ASP A 12 8.26 9.95 -3.98
C ASP A 12 8.21 9.53 -2.51
N SER A 13 9.34 9.01 -2.00
CA SER A 13 9.46 8.60 -0.59
C SER A 13 9.28 9.77 0.39
N ASN A 14 9.44 11.02 -0.08
CA ASN A 14 9.17 12.22 0.70
C ASN A 14 7.69 12.66 0.63
N PHE A 15 6.83 11.98 -0.16
CA PHE A 15 5.41 12.31 -0.17
C PHE A 15 4.81 12.02 1.22
N PRO A 16 4.28 13.04 1.93
CA PRO A 16 4.04 12.95 3.36
C PRO A 16 2.73 12.21 3.70
N SER A 17 2.58 10.98 3.19
CA SER A 17 1.45 10.11 3.50
C SER A 17 1.50 9.47 4.90
N GLY A 18 2.68 9.46 5.54
CA GLY A 18 2.90 8.80 6.82
C GLY A 18 3.33 7.33 6.74
N ALA A 19 3.36 6.72 5.55
CA ALA A 19 3.69 5.30 5.36
C ALA A 19 5.11 4.92 5.86
N PHE A 20 6.02 5.89 5.89
CA PHE A 20 7.39 5.73 6.39
C PHE A 20 7.48 5.37 7.88
N SER A 21 6.40 5.53 8.63
CA SER A 21 6.33 5.20 10.06
C SER A 21 5.83 3.78 10.35
N HIS A 22 5.56 2.98 9.32
CA HIS A 22 4.91 1.69 9.46
C HIS A 22 5.74 0.56 8.85
N SER A 23 5.91 -0.54 9.62
CA SER A 23 6.61 -1.75 9.16
C SER A 23 5.66 -2.77 8.52
N PHE A 24 4.36 -2.65 8.81
CA PHE A 24 3.36 -3.63 8.40
C PHE A 24 3.73 -5.07 8.80
N GLY A 25 4.31 -5.22 10.00
CA GLY A 25 4.61 -6.50 10.63
C GLY A 25 6.03 -7.03 10.41
N PHE A 26 6.85 -6.45 9.50
CA PHE A 26 8.20 -6.98 9.32
C PHE A 26 9.12 -6.70 10.50
N GLU A 27 8.86 -5.68 11.33
CA GLU A 27 9.64 -5.41 12.55
C GLU A 27 9.57 -6.58 13.55
N THR A 28 8.42 -7.21 13.68
CA THR A 28 8.29 -8.44 14.48
C THR A 28 9.24 -9.54 13.99
N TYR A 29 9.35 -9.72 12.68
CA TYR A 29 10.29 -10.69 12.11
C TYR A 29 11.76 -10.29 12.28
N ILE A 30 12.08 -8.98 12.38
CA ILE A 30 13.42 -8.52 12.73
C ILE A 30 13.72 -8.90 14.19
N VAL A 31 12.83 -8.58 15.11
CA VAL A 31 12.99 -8.91 16.55
C VAL A 31 13.12 -10.44 16.74
N GLU A 32 12.37 -11.23 16.01
CA GLU A 32 12.44 -12.71 16.01
C GLU A 32 13.66 -13.26 15.24
N GLN A 33 14.55 -12.42 14.73
CA GLN A 33 15.74 -12.80 13.95
C GLN A 33 15.44 -13.60 12.66
N LYS A 34 14.23 -13.52 12.15
CA LYS A 34 13.80 -14.10 10.87
C LYS A 34 14.21 -13.22 9.68
N ILE A 35 14.21 -11.90 9.89
CA ILE A 35 14.77 -10.90 8.97
C ILE A 35 15.99 -10.29 9.64
N LYS A 36 17.19 -10.55 9.10
CA LYS A 36 18.46 -10.14 9.71
C LYS A 36 19.47 -9.56 8.72
N ASP A 37 19.22 -9.71 7.43
CA ASP A 37 20.11 -9.30 6.34
C ASP A 37 19.30 -9.03 5.05
N ALA A 38 19.98 -8.57 4.01
CA ALA A 38 19.39 -8.28 2.71
C ALA A 38 18.72 -9.50 2.05
N SER A 39 19.28 -10.71 2.24
CA SER A 39 18.76 -11.94 1.65
C SER A 39 17.43 -12.37 2.27
N THR A 40 17.34 -12.38 3.60
CA THR A 40 16.14 -12.72 4.35
C THR A 40 15.06 -11.67 4.14
N PHE A 41 15.43 -10.39 4.07
CA PHE A 41 14.48 -9.31 3.76
C PHE A 41 13.96 -9.40 2.32
N LYS A 42 14.80 -9.71 1.35
CA LYS A 42 14.38 -9.97 -0.04
C LYS A 42 13.35 -11.09 -0.12
N SER A 43 13.60 -12.19 0.59
CA SER A 43 12.68 -13.34 0.63
C SER A 43 11.32 -12.95 1.23
N PHE A 44 11.32 -12.16 2.31
CA PHE A 44 10.12 -11.60 2.90
C PHE A 44 9.36 -10.72 1.88
N LEU A 45 10.04 -9.76 1.24
CA LEU A 45 9.41 -8.84 0.29
C LEU A 45 8.81 -9.56 -0.92
N LYS A 46 9.46 -10.60 -1.44
CA LYS A 46 8.90 -11.44 -2.52
C LYS A 46 7.60 -12.12 -2.09
N THR A 47 7.59 -12.70 -0.89
CA THR A 47 6.39 -13.33 -0.33
C THR A 47 5.29 -12.30 -0.09
N TYR A 48 5.66 -11.14 0.45
CA TYR A 48 4.73 -10.02 0.68
C TYR A 48 4.10 -9.55 -0.64
N ILE A 49 4.88 -9.35 -1.70
CA ILE A 49 4.36 -8.97 -3.02
C ILE A 49 3.37 -10.03 -3.54
N ASP A 50 3.78 -11.30 -3.60
CA ASP A 50 3.02 -12.36 -4.26
C ASP A 50 1.79 -12.83 -3.49
N LYS A 51 1.81 -12.77 -2.15
CA LYS A 51 0.78 -13.36 -1.29
C LYS A 51 -0.02 -12.36 -0.47
N GLN A 52 0.49 -11.16 -0.25
CA GLN A 52 -0.20 -10.11 0.50
C GLN A 52 -0.63 -8.99 -0.43
N LEU A 53 0.32 -8.24 -0.98
CA LEU A 53 0.05 -7.03 -1.75
C LEU A 53 -0.83 -7.27 -2.98
N VAL A 54 -0.67 -8.44 -3.63
CA VAL A 54 -1.51 -8.85 -4.79
C VAL A 54 -2.98 -8.95 -4.42
N TYR A 55 -3.32 -9.50 -3.26
CA TYR A 55 -4.70 -9.79 -2.86
C TYR A 55 -5.34 -8.74 -1.96
N THR A 56 -4.59 -7.73 -1.57
CA THR A 56 -5.07 -6.61 -0.75
C THR A 56 -4.97 -5.31 -1.54
N ASP A 57 -4.02 -4.46 -1.19
CA ASP A 57 -3.85 -3.10 -1.72
C ASP A 57 -3.71 -3.04 -3.25
N GLY A 58 -2.99 -3.98 -3.84
CA GLY A 58 -2.79 -4.01 -5.28
C GLY A 58 -4.09 -4.30 -6.04
N LEU A 59 -4.84 -5.33 -5.61
CA LEU A 59 -6.14 -5.65 -6.19
C LEU A 59 -7.14 -4.52 -5.95
N ALA A 60 -7.14 -3.94 -4.74
CA ALA A 60 -7.99 -2.82 -4.41
C ALA A 60 -7.70 -1.59 -5.28
N CYS A 61 -6.42 -1.28 -5.54
CA CYS A 61 -6.03 -0.17 -6.42
C CYS A 61 -6.55 -0.38 -7.84
N ARG A 62 -6.42 -1.58 -8.40
CA ARG A 62 -6.95 -1.90 -9.73
C ARG A 62 -8.47 -1.81 -9.77
N LEU A 63 -9.17 -2.44 -8.83
CA LEU A 63 -10.64 -2.42 -8.78
C LEU A 63 -11.17 -0.99 -8.57
N ALA A 64 -10.53 -0.20 -7.71
CA ALA A 64 -10.88 1.20 -7.50
C ALA A 64 -10.72 2.02 -8.79
N TYR A 65 -9.65 1.78 -9.56
CA TYR A 65 -9.47 2.42 -10.87
C TYR A 65 -10.62 2.07 -11.82
N GLN A 66 -11.00 0.79 -11.89
CA GLN A 66 -12.08 0.32 -12.77
C GLN A 66 -13.43 0.90 -12.35
N PHE A 67 -13.78 0.82 -11.06
CA PHE A 67 -15.06 1.31 -10.55
C PHE A 67 -15.20 2.82 -10.71
N GLU A 68 -14.13 3.57 -10.46
CA GLU A 68 -14.13 5.02 -10.70
C GLU A 68 -14.35 5.34 -12.18
N LYS A 69 -13.62 4.65 -13.08
CA LYS A 69 -13.74 4.85 -14.52
C LYS A 69 -15.13 4.49 -15.06
N GLU A 70 -15.79 3.51 -14.46
CA GLU A 70 -17.14 3.04 -14.83
C GLU A 70 -18.26 3.82 -14.10
N GLY A 71 -17.94 4.75 -13.20
CA GLY A 71 -18.91 5.48 -12.40
C GLY A 71 -19.61 4.64 -11.32
N LYS A 72 -19.03 3.50 -10.94
CA LYS A 72 -19.56 2.57 -9.93
C LYS A 72 -19.14 2.97 -8.53
N GLN A 73 -19.69 4.06 -8.03
CA GLN A 73 -19.26 4.64 -6.75
C GLN A 73 -19.60 3.76 -5.55
N GLU A 74 -20.74 3.07 -5.55
CA GLU A 74 -21.11 2.20 -4.43
C GLU A 74 -20.15 1.02 -4.30
N GLU A 75 -19.71 0.44 -5.42
CA GLU A 75 -18.69 -0.59 -5.44
C GLU A 75 -17.33 -0.08 -4.97
N LEU A 76 -16.99 1.16 -5.32
CA LEU A 76 -15.77 1.82 -4.83
C LEU A 76 -15.80 1.97 -3.30
N TRP A 77 -16.94 2.37 -2.72
CA TRP A 77 -17.07 2.51 -1.27
C TRP A 77 -17.02 1.16 -0.55
N LYS A 78 -17.59 0.11 -1.14
CA LYS A 78 -17.48 -1.26 -0.62
C LYS A 78 -16.05 -1.76 -0.54
N LEU A 79 -15.16 -1.34 -1.46
CA LEU A 79 -13.73 -1.71 -1.35
C LEU A 79 -13.11 -1.18 -0.07
N ASP A 80 -13.42 0.08 0.31
CA ASP A 80 -12.92 0.68 1.55
C ASP A 80 -13.37 -0.12 2.77
N GLU A 81 -14.66 -0.48 2.82
CA GLU A 81 -15.23 -1.29 3.90
C GLU A 81 -14.59 -2.67 3.99
N ILE A 82 -14.41 -3.36 2.85
CA ILE A 82 -13.77 -4.69 2.79
C ILE A 82 -12.32 -4.61 3.28
N LEU A 83 -11.54 -3.63 2.82
CA LEU A 83 -10.15 -3.47 3.22
C LEU A 83 -10.02 -3.18 4.72
N TYR A 84 -10.90 -2.35 5.26
CA TYR A 84 -10.93 -2.08 6.68
C TYR A 84 -11.36 -3.31 7.49
N ALA A 85 -12.39 -4.03 7.07
CA ALA A 85 -12.90 -5.21 7.75
C ALA A 85 -11.89 -6.38 7.72
N SER A 86 -11.20 -6.59 6.60
CA SER A 86 -10.25 -7.69 6.44
C SER A 86 -8.96 -7.53 7.25
N SER A 87 -8.58 -6.32 7.65
CA SER A 87 -7.39 -6.09 8.48
C SER A 87 -7.70 -6.42 9.95
N MET A 88 -7.11 -7.50 10.50
CA MET A 88 -7.39 -7.96 11.87
C MET A 88 -6.49 -7.27 12.91
N ALA A 89 -5.22 -7.02 12.58
CA ALA A 89 -4.28 -6.38 13.48
C ALA A 89 -4.62 -4.90 13.67
N LYS A 90 -4.87 -4.49 14.92
CA LYS A 90 -5.35 -3.14 15.27
C LYS A 90 -4.42 -2.04 14.80
N GLU A 91 -3.11 -2.15 15.05
CA GLU A 91 -2.13 -1.12 14.66
C GLU A 91 -2.02 -1.01 13.14
N THR A 92 -2.05 -2.12 12.41
CA THR A 92 -2.03 -2.12 10.93
C THR A 92 -3.30 -1.49 10.36
N LYS A 93 -4.47 -1.85 10.90
CA LYS A 93 -5.76 -1.27 10.53
C LYS A 93 -5.76 0.25 10.71
N GLU A 94 -5.34 0.73 11.86
CA GLU A 94 -5.28 2.14 12.17
C GLU A 94 -4.20 2.86 11.35
N GLY A 95 -3.06 2.21 11.11
CA GLY A 95 -2.00 2.71 10.23
C GLY A 95 -2.48 2.93 8.80
N ASN A 96 -3.13 1.93 8.20
CA ASN A 96 -3.71 2.03 6.86
C ASN A 96 -4.73 3.17 6.75
N ARG A 97 -5.63 3.29 7.75
CA ARG A 97 -6.60 4.38 7.82
C ARG A 97 -5.92 5.76 7.85
N ARG A 98 -4.92 5.95 8.72
CA ARG A 98 -4.20 7.23 8.83
C ARG A 98 -3.45 7.58 7.55
N ILE A 99 -2.78 6.61 6.93
CA ILE A 99 -2.08 6.79 5.65
C ILE A 99 -3.08 7.20 4.56
N GLY A 100 -4.22 6.51 4.47
CA GLY A 100 -5.26 6.82 3.49
C GLY A 100 -5.86 8.21 3.70
N GLU A 101 -6.22 8.57 4.92
CA GLU A 101 -6.74 9.91 5.26
C GLU A 101 -5.71 11.02 4.95
N GLN A 102 -4.45 10.80 5.31
CA GLN A 102 -3.41 11.80 5.06
C GLN A 102 -3.14 11.96 3.56
N MET A 103 -3.09 10.86 2.82
CA MET A 103 -2.94 10.88 1.37
C MET A 103 -4.12 11.59 0.71
N LEU A 104 -5.36 11.29 1.14
CA LEU A 104 -6.56 11.94 0.65
C LEU A 104 -6.52 13.46 0.89
N LYS A 105 -6.17 13.88 2.10
CA LYS A 105 -6.05 15.31 2.45
C LYS A 105 -5.05 16.05 1.56
N LEU A 106 -3.91 15.43 1.26
CA LEU A 106 -2.90 16.01 0.37
C LEU A 106 -3.40 16.06 -1.08
N CYS A 107 -3.94 14.94 -1.57
CA CYS A 107 -4.40 14.85 -2.95
C CYS A 107 -5.60 15.75 -3.25
N LEU A 108 -6.47 16.04 -2.27
CA LEU A 108 -7.53 17.03 -2.42
C LEU A 108 -7.00 18.43 -2.75
N ASN A 109 -5.83 18.80 -2.23
CA ASN A 109 -5.22 20.09 -2.50
C ASN A 109 -4.40 20.11 -3.81
N ILE A 110 -3.74 18.99 -4.14
CA ILE A 110 -2.78 18.93 -5.26
C ILE A 110 -3.47 18.46 -6.54
N TYR A 111 -4.35 17.46 -6.43
CA TYR A 111 -5.07 16.82 -7.55
C TYR A 111 -6.57 16.72 -7.25
N PRO A 112 -7.28 17.86 -7.12
CA PRO A 112 -8.70 17.84 -6.75
C PRO A 112 -9.54 17.04 -7.74
N HIS A 113 -10.39 16.17 -7.20
CA HIS A 113 -11.31 15.33 -7.96
C HIS A 113 -12.65 15.22 -7.20
N PRO A 114 -13.82 15.23 -7.89
CA PRO A 114 -15.12 15.14 -7.22
C PRO A 114 -15.26 13.92 -6.30
N THR A 115 -14.81 12.76 -6.75
CA THR A 115 -14.86 11.50 -5.98
C THR A 115 -13.99 11.57 -4.72
N LEU A 116 -12.81 12.23 -4.77
CA LEU A 116 -11.99 12.45 -3.56
C LEU A 116 -12.72 13.36 -2.57
N GLN A 117 -13.46 14.36 -3.04
CA GLN A 117 -14.25 15.25 -2.17
C GLN A 117 -15.39 14.48 -1.48
N GLN A 118 -16.13 13.64 -2.24
CA GLN A 118 -17.16 12.77 -1.68
C GLN A 118 -16.58 11.77 -0.67
N TYR A 119 -15.44 11.15 -1.00
CA TYR A 119 -14.76 10.24 -0.11
C TYR A 119 -14.37 10.90 1.22
N ALA A 120 -13.83 12.12 1.17
CA ALA A 120 -13.50 12.90 2.37
C ALA A 120 -14.75 13.23 3.21
N GLN A 121 -15.88 13.56 2.57
CA GLN A 121 -17.15 13.80 3.25
C GLN A 121 -17.65 12.55 3.97
N LYS A 122 -17.63 11.39 3.30
CA LYS A 122 -18.03 10.10 3.87
C LYS A 122 -17.13 9.66 5.05
N ILE A 123 -15.83 9.86 4.95
CA ILE A 123 -14.90 9.60 6.07
C ILE A 123 -15.20 10.53 7.25
N LYS A 124 -15.44 11.81 6.99
CA LYS A 124 -15.82 12.77 8.04
C LYS A 124 -17.14 12.40 8.70
N ALA A 125 -18.10 11.87 7.95
CA ALA A 125 -19.38 11.36 8.44
C ALA A 125 -19.25 9.99 9.16
N LYS A 126 -18.04 9.37 9.19
CA LYS A 126 -17.75 8.04 9.73
C LYS A 126 -18.48 6.90 8.99
N GLU A 127 -18.83 7.13 7.75
CA GLU A 127 -19.40 6.12 6.86
C GLU A 127 -18.31 5.26 6.21
N LEU A 128 -17.12 5.84 5.99
CA LEU A 128 -15.96 5.18 5.40
C LEU A 128 -14.71 5.42 6.25
N TYR A 129 -13.63 4.71 5.94
CA TYR A 129 -12.43 4.65 6.78
C TYR A 129 -11.21 5.36 6.18
N GLY A 130 -11.05 5.30 4.86
CA GLY A 130 -9.91 5.87 4.14
C GLY A 130 -8.82 4.83 3.85
N HIS A 131 -8.52 4.63 2.56
CA HIS A 131 -7.47 3.72 2.14
C HIS A 131 -6.63 4.31 1.00
N ALA A 132 -5.30 4.21 1.12
CA ALA A 132 -4.37 4.82 0.17
C ALA A 132 -4.52 4.27 -1.26
N ALA A 133 -4.83 2.99 -1.44
CA ALA A 133 -5.02 2.36 -2.74
C ALA A 133 -6.15 3.02 -3.54
N LEU A 134 -7.27 3.36 -2.89
CA LEU A 134 -8.41 4.04 -3.53
C LEU A 134 -8.03 5.46 -3.94
N VAL A 135 -7.38 6.20 -3.03
CA VAL A 135 -6.93 7.57 -3.31
C VAL A 135 -5.97 7.57 -4.50
N PHE A 136 -4.99 6.65 -4.50
CA PHE A 136 -4.01 6.55 -5.58
C PHE A 136 -4.64 6.23 -6.93
N ALA A 137 -5.62 5.32 -6.95
CA ALA A 137 -6.35 4.96 -8.16
C ALA A 137 -7.12 6.15 -8.76
N ILE A 138 -7.86 6.89 -7.92
CA ILE A 138 -8.62 8.08 -8.35
C ILE A 138 -7.67 9.17 -8.86
N VAL A 139 -6.55 9.40 -8.18
CA VAL A 139 -5.51 10.35 -8.65
C VAL A 139 -4.91 9.88 -9.98
N GLY A 140 -4.65 8.58 -10.15
CA GLY A 140 -4.18 8.02 -11.42
C GLY A 140 -5.09 8.38 -12.60
N ILE A 141 -6.40 8.26 -12.43
CA ILE A 141 -7.40 8.68 -13.42
C ILE A 141 -7.32 10.19 -13.64
N LYS A 142 -7.29 10.97 -12.57
CA LYS A 142 -7.24 12.45 -12.65
C LYS A 142 -6.07 12.98 -13.48
N ILE A 143 -4.91 12.33 -13.38
CA ILE A 143 -3.69 12.73 -14.09
C ILE A 143 -3.55 12.05 -15.46
N GLY A 144 -4.53 11.26 -15.91
CA GLY A 144 -4.57 10.61 -17.20
C GLY A 144 -3.66 9.38 -17.34
N ALA A 145 -3.20 8.80 -16.22
CA ALA A 145 -2.49 7.52 -16.25
C ALA A 145 -3.45 6.37 -16.54
N ASP A 146 -3.02 5.38 -17.31
CA ASP A 146 -3.81 4.17 -17.52
C ASP A 146 -3.79 3.24 -16.29
N GLU A 147 -4.69 2.25 -16.25
CA GLU A 147 -4.82 1.29 -15.16
C GLU A 147 -3.49 0.59 -14.84
N LYS A 148 -2.79 0.11 -15.85
CA LYS A 148 -1.54 -0.62 -15.67
C LYS A 148 -0.44 0.28 -15.13
N THR A 149 -0.32 1.48 -15.65
CA THR A 149 0.65 2.49 -15.17
C THR A 149 0.34 2.87 -13.73
N THR A 150 -0.92 3.14 -13.39
CA THR A 150 -1.37 3.44 -12.02
C THR A 150 -1.04 2.29 -11.08
N LEU A 151 -1.35 1.05 -11.45
CA LEU A 151 -1.11 -0.11 -10.62
C LEU A 151 0.39 -0.37 -10.41
N VAL A 152 1.19 -0.37 -11.48
CA VAL A 152 2.64 -0.64 -11.36
C VAL A 152 3.36 0.39 -10.49
N THR A 153 2.98 1.67 -10.63
CA THR A 153 3.58 2.75 -9.83
C THR A 153 3.15 2.69 -8.37
N TYR A 154 1.90 2.34 -8.10
CA TYR A 154 1.41 2.10 -6.73
C TYR A 154 2.18 0.97 -6.03
N LEU A 155 2.29 -0.20 -6.68
CA LEU A 155 3.01 -1.35 -6.13
C LEU A 155 4.49 -1.01 -5.90
N TYR A 156 5.12 -0.36 -6.87
CA TYR A 156 6.52 0.04 -6.76
C TYR A 156 6.75 1.01 -5.59
N SER A 157 5.93 2.05 -5.44
CA SER A 157 6.06 3.02 -4.35
C SER A 157 5.85 2.38 -2.97
N THR A 158 4.91 1.42 -2.87
CA THR A 158 4.69 0.65 -1.65
C THR A 158 5.93 -0.17 -1.28
N ILE A 159 6.51 -0.89 -2.24
CA ILE A 159 7.74 -1.68 -2.00
C ILE A 159 8.93 -0.77 -1.73
N GLN A 160 9.05 0.35 -2.40
CA GLN A 160 10.09 1.36 -2.13
C GLN A 160 10.02 1.84 -0.67
N THR A 161 8.84 2.15 -0.17
CA THR A 161 8.64 2.55 1.23
C THR A 161 9.07 1.45 2.20
N LEU A 162 8.68 0.19 1.95
CA LEU A 162 9.11 -0.94 2.79
C LEU A 162 10.62 -1.15 2.75
N VAL A 163 11.27 -1.02 1.60
CA VAL A 163 12.74 -1.14 1.49
C VAL A 163 13.43 -0.02 2.25
N GLN A 164 12.95 1.23 2.15
CA GLN A 164 13.50 2.34 2.92
C GLN A 164 13.30 2.15 4.44
N ASN A 165 12.16 1.61 4.85
CA ASN A 165 11.93 1.23 6.24
C ASN A 165 12.87 0.10 6.67
N GLY A 166 13.10 -0.90 5.81
CA GLY A 166 14.06 -1.97 6.06
C GLY A 166 15.50 -1.46 6.26
N VAL A 167 15.96 -0.48 5.47
CA VAL A 167 17.27 0.17 5.64
C VAL A 167 17.41 0.82 7.03
N ARG A 168 16.32 1.24 7.65
CA ARG A 168 16.33 1.81 9.02
C ARG A 168 16.35 0.74 10.12
N GLY A 169 15.73 -0.41 9.87
CA GLY A 169 15.51 -1.46 10.87
C GLY A 169 16.45 -2.66 10.77
N ILE A 170 17.13 -2.84 9.64
CA ILE A 170 18.00 -3.98 9.35
C ILE A 170 19.42 -3.46 9.11
N PRO A 171 20.49 -4.22 9.41
CA PRO A 171 21.87 -3.80 9.16
C PRO A 171 22.23 -3.89 7.67
N ILE A 172 21.49 -3.16 6.82
CA ILE A 172 21.73 -3.02 5.39
C ILE A 172 21.88 -1.54 5.03
N GLY A 173 22.76 -1.25 4.05
CA GLY A 173 23.00 0.12 3.60
C GLY A 173 22.06 0.58 2.48
N GLN A 174 22.08 1.88 2.17
CA GLN A 174 21.30 2.46 1.07
C GLN A 174 21.60 1.80 -0.28
N LYS A 175 22.86 1.44 -0.53
CA LYS A 175 23.26 0.73 -1.76
C LYS A 175 22.55 -0.62 -1.88
N GLU A 176 22.50 -1.39 -0.79
CA GLU A 176 21.81 -2.68 -0.76
C GLU A 176 20.31 -2.52 -0.93
N GLY A 177 19.72 -1.48 -0.31
CA GLY A 177 18.32 -1.12 -0.54
C GLY A 177 18.00 -0.87 -2.02
N GLN A 178 18.87 -0.14 -2.74
CA GLN A 178 18.69 0.11 -4.18
C GLN A 178 18.86 -1.17 -5.02
N LEU A 179 19.76 -2.08 -4.64
CA LEU A 179 19.90 -3.38 -5.29
C LEU A 179 18.66 -4.24 -5.07
N LEU A 180 18.09 -4.25 -3.85
CA LEU A 180 16.83 -4.94 -3.55
C LEU A 180 15.69 -4.40 -4.41
N LEU A 181 15.53 -3.07 -4.53
CA LEU A 181 14.49 -2.46 -5.37
C LEU A 181 14.64 -2.86 -6.83
N LYS A 182 15.85 -2.87 -7.36
CA LYS A 182 16.11 -3.32 -8.74
C LYS A 182 15.72 -4.79 -8.92
N ASP A 183 16.11 -5.64 -8.00
CA ASP A 183 15.85 -7.08 -8.07
C ASP A 183 14.36 -7.42 -7.98
N LEU A 184 13.58 -6.62 -7.22
CA LEU A 184 12.14 -6.82 -7.03
C LEU A 184 11.28 -6.29 -8.18
N GLN A 185 11.84 -5.54 -9.14
CA GLN A 185 11.06 -4.99 -10.26
C GLN A 185 10.34 -6.07 -11.06
N GLU A 186 10.95 -7.24 -11.24
CA GLU A 186 10.31 -8.34 -11.97
C GLU A 186 9.18 -8.99 -11.14
N ASP A 187 9.34 -9.06 -9.83
CA ASP A 187 8.27 -9.51 -8.93
C ASP A 187 7.07 -8.56 -8.98
N VAL A 188 7.30 -7.25 -9.02
CA VAL A 188 6.24 -6.24 -9.21
C VAL A 188 5.53 -6.42 -10.57
N ARG A 189 6.27 -6.62 -11.68
CA ARG A 189 5.66 -6.86 -12.99
C ARG A 189 4.78 -8.12 -12.99
N ARG A 190 5.26 -9.21 -12.38
CA ARG A 190 4.47 -10.45 -12.23
C ARG A 190 3.23 -10.23 -11.38
N ALA A 191 3.34 -9.45 -10.30
CA ALA A 191 2.19 -9.09 -9.47
C ALA A 191 1.12 -8.33 -10.27
N VAL A 192 1.50 -7.35 -11.09
CA VAL A 192 0.57 -6.63 -11.99
C VAL A 192 -0.17 -7.59 -12.92
N LEU A 193 0.55 -8.53 -13.56
CA LEU A 193 -0.06 -9.53 -14.44
C LEU A 193 -1.00 -10.48 -13.69
N LYS A 194 -0.67 -10.85 -12.45
CA LYS A 194 -1.49 -11.70 -11.59
C LYS A 194 -2.77 -10.96 -11.16
N ILE A 195 -2.63 -9.73 -10.66
CA ILE A 195 -3.75 -8.87 -10.27
C ILE A 195 -4.73 -8.68 -11.43
N GLY A 196 -4.23 -8.55 -12.67
CA GLY A 196 -5.06 -8.42 -13.86
C GLY A 196 -6.02 -9.58 -14.13
N LYS A 197 -5.83 -10.74 -13.47
CA LYS A 197 -6.66 -11.95 -13.61
C LYS A 197 -7.59 -12.18 -12.43
N LEU A 198 -7.47 -11.39 -11.36
CA LEU A 198 -8.24 -11.55 -10.13
C LEU A 198 -9.57 -10.79 -10.19
N SER A 199 -10.50 -11.17 -9.36
CA SER A 199 -11.81 -10.53 -9.17
C SER A 199 -11.94 -9.96 -7.75
N ILE A 200 -13.08 -9.33 -7.46
CA ILE A 200 -13.39 -8.86 -6.11
C ILE A 200 -13.46 -10.00 -5.09
N ASP A 201 -13.81 -11.21 -5.52
CA ASP A 201 -13.90 -12.40 -4.66
C ASP A 201 -12.53 -12.85 -4.12
N ASP A 202 -11.44 -12.40 -4.77
CA ASP A 202 -10.07 -12.68 -4.35
C ASP A 202 -9.54 -11.61 -3.35
N LEU A 203 -10.30 -10.52 -3.12
CA LEU A 203 -9.87 -9.43 -2.26
C LEU A 203 -9.89 -9.83 -0.77
N GLY A 204 -8.82 -9.49 -0.07
CA GLY A 204 -8.71 -9.74 1.37
C GLY A 204 -8.05 -11.07 1.74
N ALA A 205 -7.60 -11.87 0.76
CA ALA A 205 -6.78 -13.03 1.04
C ALA A 205 -5.42 -12.58 1.62
N GLN A 206 -5.19 -12.91 2.88
CA GLN A 206 -4.02 -12.45 3.64
C GLN A 206 -3.11 -13.60 4.04
N LEU A 207 -1.85 -13.27 4.39
CA LEU A 207 -0.87 -14.19 4.94
C LEU A 207 -1.09 -14.36 6.45
N PRO A 208 -1.56 -15.51 6.96
CA PRO A 208 -1.82 -15.69 8.39
C PRO A 208 -0.59 -15.43 9.27
N GLY A 209 0.61 -15.85 8.80
CA GLY A 209 1.86 -15.60 9.52
C GLY A 209 2.21 -14.12 9.65
N LEU A 210 1.93 -13.33 8.60
CA LEU A 210 2.15 -11.89 8.63
C LEU A 210 1.14 -11.21 9.56
N GLU A 211 -0.10 -11.61 9.51
CA GLU A 211 -1.15 -11.04 10.36
C GLU A 211 -0.87 -11.32 11.85
N ILE A 212 -0.42 -12.54 12.20
CA ILE A 212 0.06 -12.85 13.54
C ILE A 212 1.25 -11.97 13.93
N ALA A 213 2.19 -11.73 13.02
CA ALA A 213 3.34 -10.85 13.28
C ALA A 213 2.90 -9.41 13.52
N GLN A 214 1.91 -8.91 12.77
CA GLN A 214 1.30 -7.59 12.96
C GLN A 214 0.60 -7.49 14.33
N MET A 215 -0.14 -8.51 14.76
CA MET A 215 -0.77 -8.54 16.09
C MET A 215 0.28 -8.57 17.21
N ARG A 216 1.37 -9.33 17.05
CA ARG A 216 2.46 -9.38 18.04
C ARG A 216 3.25 -8.08 18.13
N HIS A 217 3.21 -7.26 17.11
CA HIS A 217 3.89 -5.97 17.08
C HIS A 217 3.44 -5.09 18.27
N GLU A 218 2.17 -5.14 18.66
CA GLU A 218 1.63 -4.39 19.80
C GLU A 218 2.33 -4.73 21.13
N GLN A 219 2.97 -5.91 21.23
CA GLN A 219 3.63 -6.42 22.44
C GLN A 219 5.15 -6.20 22.44
N LEU A 220 5.71 -5.59 21.39
CA LEU A 220 7.15 -5.32 21.33
C LEU A 220 7.52 -4.23 22.35
N HIS A 221 8.52 -4.51 23.20
CA HIS A 221 8.99 -3.56 24.20
C HIS A 221 9.74 -2.36 23.59
N VAL A 222 10.50 -2.61 22.53
CA VAL A 222 11.23 -1.58 21.78
C VAL A 222 10.73 -1.61 20.35
N ARG A 223 10.28 -0.48 19.84
CA ARG A 223 9.71 -0.35 18.50
C ARG A 223 10.32 0.82 17.77
N LEU A 224 10.70 0.60 16.53
CA LEU A 224 11.14 1.63 15.60
C LEU A 224 9.96 2.18 14.80
N PHE A 225 8.93 1.34 14.58
CA PHE A 225 7.76 1.65 13.78
C PHE A 225 6.47 1.68 14.63
N MET A 226 5.42 2.25 14.06
CA MET A 226 4.12 2.39 14.71
C MET A 226 3.21 1.15 14.51
N SER A 227 3.50 0.34 13.48
CA SER A 227 2.83 -0.94 13.20
C SER A 227 3.73 -1.89 12.44
#